data_2149cb4839348cc0636e586c0379ef54
#
_entry.id   2149cb4839348cc0636e586c0379ef54
#
_cell.length_a   1.000
_cell.length_b   1.000
_cell.length_c   1.000
_cell.angle_alpha   90.00
_cell.angle_beta   90.00
_cell.angle_gamma   90.00
#
_symmetry.space_group_name_H-M   'P 1'
#
loop_
_entity.id
_entity.type
_entity.pdbx_description
1 polymer ?
#
loop_
_entity_poly.entity_id
_entity_poly.type
_entity_poly.pdbx_seq_one_letter_code
_entity_poly.pdbx_strand_id
1 'polypeptide(L)'
;VLTCANVIGFPGKARHNSISCDQVAAAHLGKGTRYQSLQLNCPKSDTGNGHGGVAISYRKDGSPMTGFDSPFEVYQRLFGGNIPKEEVLNTLKQRKSIFDILKFESNSTKRILDRDDREKLEEYTTSIRDIELTISREEEWLDVPYPKTKMKAPNDEQVLVSGSHGEKAIRTMHQLILAAWQTDSTRVVTYRMPDAGLLTSMGISSTPHTLSHYGSNASLHELNLRRTRKWMELYSDFIDQLRSTKDPMDP
;
A
#
# COMPACT_ATOMS: atom_id res chain seq x y z
N VAL A 1 5.91 -0.79 -13.43
CA VAL A 1 4.87 -1.56 -14.14
C VAL A 1 3.55 -0.78 -14.14
N LEU A 2 3.02 -0.39 -12.98
CA LEU A 2 1.70 0.28 -12.89
C LEU A 2 1.69 1.73 -13.41
N THR A 3 2.83 2.35 -13.67
CA THR A 3 2.92 3.74 -14.16
C THR A 3 3.08 3.82 -15.68
N CYS A 4 3.49 2.74 -16.33
CA CYS A 4 3.89 2.71 -17.76
C CYS A 4 4.91 3.79 -18.14
N ALA A 5 5.57 4.42 -17.16
CA ALA A 5 6.58 5.43 -17.41
C ALA A 5 7.84 4.80 -18.03
N ASN A 6 8.40 5.47 -19.02
CA ASN A 6 9.69 5.09 -19.59
C ASN A 6 10.80 5.52 -18.63
N VAL A 7 11.25 4.58 -17.81
CA VAL A 7 12.31 4.83 -16.84
C VAL A 7 13.65 4.40 -17.42
N ILE A 8 14.53 5.36 -17.67
CA ILE A 8 15.90 5.12 -18.11
C ILE A 8 16.76 4.91 -16.85
N GLY A 9 17.25 3.69 -16.66
CA GLY A 9 18.13 3.36 -15.55
C GLY A 9 17.61 2.23 -14.67
N PHE A 10 18.30 1.98 -13.55
CA PHE A 10 17.92 0.93 -12.60
C PHE A 10 16.57 1.21 -11.96
N PRO A 11 15.75 0.17 -11.69
CA PRO A 11 14.51 0.29 -10.93
C PRO A 11 14.75 1.06 -9.60
N GLY A 12 13.91 2.03 -9.31
CA GLY A 12 14.03 2.88 -8.12
C GLY A 12 14.93 4.11 -8.26
N LYS A 13 15.61 4.29 -9.40
CA LYS A 13 16.39 5.51 -9.70
C LYS A 13 15.80 6.35 -10.82
N ALA A 14 14.59 6.06 -11.23
CA ALA A 14 13.91 6.85 -12.25
C ALA A 14 13.69 8.28 -11.74
N ARG A 15 14.26 9.25 -12.44
CA ARG A 15 14.10 10.68 -12.11
C ARG A 15 12.69 11.18 -12.41
N HIS A 16 11.96 10.49 -13.29
CA HIS A 16 10.62 10.88 -13.72
C HIS A 16 9.75 9.62 -13.78
N ASN A 17 9.00 9.38 -12.72
CA ASN A 17 7.91 8.43 -12.73
C ASN A 17 6.60 9.19 -12.96
N SER A 18 5.51 8.49 -13.17
CA SER A 18 4.19 9.08 -13.38
C SER A 18 3.16 8.44 -12.46
N ILE A 19 1.96 8.99 -12.46
CA ILE A 19 0.84 8.41 -11.72
C ILE A 19 0.63 6.95 -12.09
N SER A 20 0.41 6.08 -11.10
CA SER A 20 0.07 4.69 -11.34
C SER A 20 -1.42 4.51 -11.67
N CYS A 21 -1.74 3.47 -12.43
CA CYS A 21 -3.10 3.21 -12.92
C CYS A 21 -4.13 3.04 -11.77
N ASP A 22 -3.72 2.47 -10.64
CA ASP A 22 -4.54 2.35 -9.44
C ASP A 22 -4.91 3.73 -8.86
N GLN A 23 -4.03 4.71 -8.92
CA GLN A 23 -4.30 6.06 -8.46
C GLN A 23 -5.18 6.85 -9.45
N VAL A 24 -5.08 6.56 -10.75
CA VAL A 24 -6.03 7.07 -11.75
C VAL A 24 -7.43 6.51 -11.46
N ALA A 25 -7.55 5.21 -11.21
CA ALA A 25 -8.81 4.59 -10.83
C ALA A 25 -9.35 5.16 -9.51
N ALA A 26 -8.50 5.36 -8.51
CA ALA A 26 -8.86 5.91 -7.22
C ALA A 26 -9.44 7.33 -7.30
N ALA A 27 -8.93 8.16 -8.20
CA ALA A 27 -9.45 9.51 -8.42
C ALA A 27 -10.92 9.52 -8.90
N HIS A 28 -11.37 8.45 -9.53
CA HIS A 28 -12.75 8.29 -10.02
C HIS A 28 -13.60 7.45 -9.08
N LEU A 29 -13.15 6.26 -8.71
CA LEU A 29 -13.91 5.27 -7.95
C LEU A 29 -13.90 5.55 -6.44
N GLY A 30 -12.84 6.18 -5.92
CA GLY A 30 -12.67 6.47 -4.50
C GLY A 30 -13.45 7.69 -4.01
N LYS A 31 -14.27 8.32 -4.86
CA LYS A 31 -15.14 9.41 -4.45
C LYS A 31 -16.24 8.84 -3.55
N GLY A 32 -16.44 9.45 -2.39
CA GLY A 32 -17.46 9.02 -1.43
C GLY A 32 -17.07 7.84 -0.53
N THR A 33 -15.84 7.31 -0.66
CA THR A 33 -15.30 6.31 0.27
C THR A 33 -14.41 6.97 1.32
N ARG A 34 -14.28 6.35 2.51
CA ARG A 34 -13.40 6.85 3.59
C ARG A 34 -11.95 6.94 3.12
N TYR A 35 -11.47 5.92 2.42
CA TYR A 35 -10.13 5.87 1.84
C TYR A 35 -10.23 5.80 0.33
N GLN A 36 -9.66 6.79 -0.34
CA GLN A 36 -9.69 6.87 -1.81
C GLN A 36 -9.05 5.64 -2.45
N SER A 37 -7.97 5.15 -1.84
CA SER A 37 -7.32 3.90 -2.17
C SER A 37 -6.59 3.35 -0.95
N LEU A 38 -6.33 2.05 -0.94
CA LEU A 38 -5.57 1.37 0.10
C LEU A 38 -4.34 0.71 -0.54
N GLN A 39 -3.16 1.13 -0.10
CA GLN A 39 -1.91 0.53 -0.50
C GLN A 39 -1.46 -0.46 0.56
N LEU A 40 -1.28 -1.71 0.15
CA LEU A 40 -0.81 -2.79 0.99
C LEU A 40 0.52 -3.29 0.44
N ASN A 41 1.54 -3.29 1.27
CA ASN A 41 2.89 -3.65 0.89
C ASN A 41 3.36 -4.92 1.58
N CYS A 42 4.45 -5.48 1.07
CA CYS A 42 5.26 -6.42 1.83
C CYS A 42 6.23 -5.66 2.75
N PRO A 43 6.72 -6.29 3.83
CA PRO A 43 7.76 -5.71 4.67
C PRO A 43 9.03 -5.35 3.89
N LYS A 44 9.76 -4.36 4.37
CA LYS A 44 11.04 -3.95 3.74
C LYS A 44 12.04 -5.11 3.65
N SER A 45 12.03 -6.00 4.63
CA SER A 45 12.85 -7.22 4.64
C SER A 45 12.55 -8.17 3.48
N ASP A 46 11.37 -8.07 2.88
CA ASP A 46 10.91 -8.93 1.78
C ASP A 46 11.23 -8.37 0.39
N THR A 47 11.86 -7.21 0.29
CA THR A 47 12.16 -6.58 -1.00
C THR A 47 13.35 -7.18 -1.74
N GLY A 48 14.05 -8.15 -1.15
CA GLY A 48 15.23 -8.78 -1.75
C GLY A 48 16.43 -7.82 -1.83
N ASN A 49 17.46 -8.21 -2.58
CA ASN A 49 18.77 -7.53 -2.66
C ASN A 49 18.72 -6.20 -3.46
N GLY A 50 17.83 -5.27 -3.13
CA GLY A 50 17.95 -3.89 -3.57
C GLY A 50 17.45 -3.55 -4.98
N HIS A 51 16.84 -4.46 -5.67
CA HIS A 51 16.24 -4.20 -6.99
C HIS A 51 14.77 -3.83 -6.89
N GLY A 52 14.48 -2.61 -6.53
CA GLY A 52 13.14 -2.04 -6.50
C GLY A 52 12.70 -1.55 -5.13
N GLY A 53 12.01 -0.43 -5.10
CA GLY A 53 11.36 0.10 -3.91
C GLY A 53 10.19 -0.78 -3.46
N VAL A 54 9.73 -0.59 -2.24
CA VAL A 54 8.56 -1.27 -1.67
C VAL A 54 7.27 -0.81 -2.35
N ALA A 55 7.24 0.45 -2.79
CA ALA A 55 6.07 1.06 -3.37
C ALA A 55 5.81 0.56 -4.80
N ILE A 56 4.55 0.22 -5.07
CA ILE A 56 4.05 -0.09 -6.41
C ILE A 56 3.03 0.95 -6.91
N SER A 57 2.53 1.78 -6.00
CA SER A 57 1.64 2.90 -6.30
C SER A 57 2.40 4.22 -6.26
N TYR A 58 2.06 5.12 -7.18
CA TYR A 58 2.74 6.40 -7.36
C TYR A 58 1.73 7.52 -7.55
N ARG A 59 1.98 8.66 -6.92
CA ARG A 59 1.20 9.90 -7.08
C ARG A 59 1.40 10.51 -8.46
N LYS A 60 0.60 11.55 -8.74
CA LYS A 60 0.64 12.28 -10.02
C LYS A 60 2.00 12.91 -10.30
N ASP A 61 2.71 13.32 -9.26
CA ASP A 61 4.07 13.86 -9.31
C ASP A 61 5.16 12.80 -9.43
N GLY A 62 4.79 11.54 -9.53
CA GLY A 62 5.73 10.41 -9.61
C GLY A 62 6.33 9.99 -8.27
N SER A 63 5.92 10.60 -7.15
CA SER A 63 6.39 10.18 -5.83
C SER A 63 5.75 8.85 -5.41
N PRO A 64 6.52 7.96 -4.74
CA PRO A 64 6.01 6.68 -4.27
C PRO A 64 5.03 6.87 -3.12
N MET A 65 3.99 6.03 -3.08
CA MET A 65 3.08 5.94 -1.94
C MET A 65 3.53 4.82 -1.01
N THR A 66 3.63 5.15 0.27
CA THR A 66 3.85 4.15 1.31
C THR A 66 2.57 3.36 1.55
N GLY A 67 2.71 2.05 1.76
CA GLY A 67 1.59 1.17 2.09
C GLY A 67 1.79 0.49 3.44
N PHE A 68 0.73 -0.11 3.93
CA PHE A 68 0.73 -0.88 5.18
C PHE A 68 1.17 -2.31 4.90
N ASP A 69 2.02 -2.85 5.76
CA ASP A 69 2.49 -4.23 5.68
C ASP A 69 2.00 -5.10 6.85
N SER A 70 1.42 -4.48 7.89
CA SER A 70 0.83 -5.16 9.03
C SER A 70 -0.69 -5.33 8.87
N PRO A 71 -1.22 -6.56 8.89
CA PRO A 71 -2.67 -6.79 8.91
C PRO A 71 -3.37 -6.14 10.09
N PHE A 72 -2.69 -6.02 11.24
CA PHE A 72 -3.25 -5.35 12.41
C PHE A 72 -3.42 -3.85 12.17
N GLU A 73 -2.40 -3.17 11.62
CA GLU A 73 -2.50 -1.75 11.27
C GLU A 73 -3.60 -1.49 10.25
N VAL A 74 -3.74 -2.37 9.25
CA VAL A 74 -4.83 -2.29 8.26
C VAL A 74 -6.18 -2.46 8.93
N TYR A 75 -6.32 -3.44 9.84
CA TYR A 75 -7.55 -3.62 10.61
C TYR A 75 -7.89 -2.39 11.44
N GLN A 76 -6.92 -1.86 12.18
CA GLN A 76 -7.11 -0.66 12.99
C GLN A 76 -7.51 0.54 12.13
N ARG A 77 -6.90 0.70 10.97
CA ARG A 77 -7.25 1.77 10.03
C ARG A 77 -8.68 1.64 9.51
N LEU A 78 -9.13 0.44 9.17
CA LEU A 78 -10.44 0.20 8.58
C LEU A 78 -11.57 0.19 9.60
N PHE A 79 -11.32 -0.37 10.80
CA PHE A 79 -12.35 -0.73 11.78
C PHE A 79 -12.03 -0.28 13.21
N GLY A 80 -10.83 0.21 13.45
CA GLY A 80 -10.30 0.50 14.79
C GLY A 80 -10.80 1.79 15.42
N GLY A 81 -12.11 2.05 15.40
CA GLY A 81 -12.75 3.22 15.96
C GLY A 81 -12.52 3.52 17.48
N ASN A 82 -11.52 2.87 18.08
CA ASN A 82 -11.21 3.02 19.50
C ASN A 82 -10.24 4.19 19.80
N ILE A 83 -9.73 4.87 18.79
CA ILE A 83 -8.89 6.06 19.01
C ILE A 83 -9.84 7.22 19.33
N PRO A 84 -9.67 7.89 20.48
CA PRO A 84 -10.50 9.04 20.84
C PRO A 84 -10.46 10.11 19.73
N LYS A 85 -11.62 10.66 19.38
CA LYS A 85 -11.73 11.70 18.33
C LYS A 85 -10.77 12.87 18.57
N GLU A 86 -10.56 13.24 19.83
CA GLU A 86 -9.62 14.31 20.21
C GLU A 86 -8.17 13.98 19.81
N GLU A 87 -7.75 12.71 19.97
CA GLU A 87 -6.41 12.27 19.60
C GLU A 87 -6.22 12.30 18.09
N VAL A 88 -7.22 11.85 17.32
CA VAL A 88 -7.22 11.96 15.85
C VAL A 88 -7.15 13.41 15.42
N LEU A 89 -7.97 14.28 16.01
CA LEU A 89 -7.97 15.72 15.75
C LEU A 89 -6.62 16.38 16.05
N ASN A 90 -5.99 16.02 17.16
CA ASN A 90 -4.68 16.54 17.53
C ASN A 90 -3.61 16.10 16.55
N THR A 91 -3.64 14.85 16.10
CA THR A 91 -2.73 14.32 15.09
C THR A 91 -2.93 15.05 13.75
N LEU A 92 -4.17 15.28 13.33
CA LEU A 92 -4.48 16.02 12.11
C LEU A 92 -4.02 17.47 12.18
N LYS A 93 -4.24 18.16 13.33
CA LYS A 93 -3.76 19.51 13.56
C LYS A 93 -2.24 19.62 13.49
N GLN A 94 -1.52 18.67 14.12
CA GLN A 94 -0.06 18.62 14.04
C GLN A 94 0.44 18.43 12.62
N ARG A 95 -0.15 17.51 11.87
CA ARG A 95 0.17 17.30 10.44
C ARG A 95 -0.07 18.59 9.64
N LYS A 96 -1.23 19.22 9.81
CA LYS A 96 -1.58 20.46 9.13
C LYS A 96 -0.58 21.59 9.43
N SER A 97 -0.20 21.76 10.71
CA SER A 97 0.82 22.75 11.11
C SER A 97 2.18 22.52 10.44
N ILE A 98 2.62 21.26 10.36
CA ILE A 98 3.87 20.91 9.66
C ILE A 98 3.77 21.27 8.17
N PHE A 99 2.64 21.01 7.53
CA PHE A 99 2.43 21.34 6.12
C PHE A 99 2.37 22.84 5.86
N ASP A 100 1.76 23.61 6.74
CA ASP A 100 1.74 25.07 6.61
C ASP A 100 3.16 25.65 6.66
N ILE A 101 4.04 25.13 7.52
CA ILE A 101 5.45 25.50 7.58
C ILE A 101 6.17 25.11 6.29
N LEU A 102 6.02 23.87 5.82
CA LEU A 102 6.67 23.40 4.59
C LEU A 102 6.22 24.19 3.37
N LYS A 103 4.95 24.56 3.29
CA LYS A 103 4.39 25.39 2.21
C LYS A 103 4.95 26.81 2.24
N PHE A 104 5.07 27.39 3.44
CA PHE A 104 5.67 28.71 3.61
C PHE A 104 7.13 28.72 3.18
N GLU A 105 7.93 27.76 3.63
CA GLU A 105 9.34 27.62 3.27
C GLU A 105 9.53 27.35 1.76
N SER A 106 8.70 26.49 1.19
CA SER A 106 8.71 26.20 -0.25
C SER A 106 8.45 27.45 -1.08
N ASN A 107 7.46 28.28 -0.71
CA ASN A 107 7.15 29.52 -1.43
C ASN A 107 8.24 30.55 -1.32
N SER A 108 8.92 30.63 -0.18
CA SER A 108 10.07 31.58 0.01
C SER A 108 11.28 31.13 -0.82
N THR A 109 11.57 29.83 -0.83
CA THR A 109 12.69 29.23 -1.56
C THR A 109 12.52 29.33 -3.08
N LYS A 110 11.28 29.20 -3.59
CA LYS A 110 10.97 29.29 -5.03
C LYS A 110 11.46 30.57 -5.69
N ARG A 111 11.61 31.65 -4.92
CA ARG A 111 12.03 32.97 -5.45
C ARG A 111 13.51 33.03 -5.78
N ILE A 112 14.34 32.20 -5.17
CA ILE A 112 15.80 32.21 -5.28
C ILE A 112 16.37 31.06 -6.09
N LEU A 113 15.54 30.10 -6.53
CA LEU A 113 15.95 28.93 -7.28
C LEU A 113 16.05 29.22 -8.78
N ASP A 114 16.96 28.51 -9.45
CA ASP A 114 17.00 28.45 -10.90
C ASP A 114 15.80 27.66 -11.46
N ARG A 115 15.75 27.46 -12.77
CA ARG A 115 14.62 26.83 -13.45
C ARG A 115 14.46 25.36 -13.06
N ASP A 116 15.56 24.60 -13.07
CA ASP A 116 15.52 23.14 -12.86
C ASP A 116 15.18 22.80 -11.40
N ASP A 117 15.73 23.57 -10.46
CA ASP A 117 15.42 23.41 -9.05
C ASP A 117 14.01 23.91 -8.70
N ARG A 118 13.49 24.88 -9.44
CA ARG A 118 12.09 25.32 -9.31
C ARG A 118 11.11 24.26 -9.76
N GLU A 119 11.41 23.52 -10.85
CA GLU A 119 10.58 22.39 -11.30
C GLU A 119 10.54 21.28 -10.23
N LYS A 120 11.68 20.93 -9.63
CA LYS A 120 11.72 19.97 -8.51
C LYS A 120 10.95 20.44 -7.28
N LEU A 121 11.01 21.73 -6.97
CA LEU A 121 10.24 22.29 -5.86
C LEU A 121 8.73 22.29 -6.16
N GLU A 122 8.32 22.44 -7.41
CA GLU A 122 6.92 22.32 -7.83
C GLU A 122 6.40 20.89 -7.68
N GLU A 123 7.19 19.87 -8.04
CA GLU A 123 6.88 18.47 -7.77
C GLU A 123 6.69 18.22 -6.26
N TYR A 124 7.61 18.73 -5.44
CA TYR A 124 7.51 18.65 -3.98
C TYR A 124 6.25 19.33 -3.43
N THR A 125 5.94 20.52 -3.93
CA THR A 125 4.74 21.29 -3.53
C THR A 125 3.44 20.55 -3.92
N THR A 126 3.46 19.85 -5.05
CA THR A 126 2.32 18.99 -5.48
C THR A 126 2.11 17.83 -4.50
N SER A 127 3.20 17.19 -4.06
CA SER A 127 3.12 16.12 -3.03
C SER A 127 2.55 16.63 -1.71
N ILE A 128 2.92 17.83 -1.28
CA ILE A 128 2.36 18.49 -0.09
C ILE A 128 0.84 18.66 -0.25
N ARG A 129 0.39 19.13 -1.42
CA ARG A 129 -1.04 19.33 -1.69
C ARG A 129 -1.84 18.02 -1.63
N ASP A 130 -1.30 16.93 -2.14
CA ASP A 130 -1.96 15.61 -2.06
C ASP A 130 -2.12 15.14 -0.61
N ILE A 131 -1.17 15.47 0.25
CA ILE A 131 -1.26 15.17 1.68
C ILE A 131 -2.29 16.09 2.36
N GLU A 132 -2.36 17.39 2.02
CA GLU A 132 -3.41 18.29 2.48
C GLU A 132 -4.81 17.75 2.15
N LEU A 133 -5.01 17.27 0.91
CA LEU A 133 -6.28 16.68 0.48
C LEU A 133 -6.61 15.40 1.27
N THR A 134 -5.61 14.60 1.60
CA THR A 134 -5.78 13.41 2.44
C THR A 134 -6.20 13.79 3.87
N ILE A 135 -5.56 14.78 4.46
CA ILE A 135 -5.90 15.29 5.79
C ILE A 135 -7.32 15.86 5.80
N SER A 136 -7.69 16.69 4.80
CA SER A 136 -9.02 17.26 4.69
C SER A 136 -10.09 16.17 4.59
N ARG A 137 -9.82 15.10 3.85
CA ARG A 137 -10.71 13.95 3.76
C ARG A 137 -10.81 13.22 5.11
N GLU A 138 -9.71 13.01 5.80
CA GLU A 138 -9.75 12.40 7.15
C GLU A 138 -10.57 13.26 8.12
N GLU A 139 -10.51 14.60 8.01
CA GLU A 139 -11.36 15.53 8.77
C GLU A 139 -12.87 15.37 8.43
N GLU A 140 -13.23 15.26 7.14
CA GLU A 140 -14.62 15.05 6.71
C GLU A 140 -15.25 13.76 7.27
N TRP A 141 -14.42 12.71 7.45
CA TRP A 141 -14.86 11.41 7.95
C TRP A 141 -14.80 11.26 9.47
N LEU A 142 -14.36 12.29 10.22
CA LEU A 142 -14.25 12.24 11.68
C LEU A 142 -15.57 11.97 12.39
N ASP A 143 -16.66 12.51 11.85
CA ASP A 143 -18.01 12.36 12.42
C ASP A 143 -18.75 11.14 11.86
N VAL A 144 -18.19 10.46 10.86
CA VAL A 144 -18.76 9.25 10.29
C VAL A 144 -18.24 8.05 11.08
N PRO A 145 -19.13 7.24 11.70
CA PRO A 145 -18.70 6.05 12.43
C PRO A 145 -17.88 5.10 11.58
N TYR A 146 -16.94 4.39 12.21
CA TYR A 146 -16.28 3.29 11.53
C TYR A 146 -17.26 2.18 11.21
N PRO A 147 -17.13 1.53 10.04
CA PRO A 147 -18.01 0.44 9.67
C PRO A 147 -17.82 -0.74 10.63
N LYS A 148 -18.92 -1.44 10.90
CA LYS A 148 -18.86 -2.68 11.69
C LYS A 148 -18.46 -3.85 10.80
N THR A 149 -17.58 -4.69 11.30
CA THR A 149 -17.17 -5.94 10.64
C THR A 149 -17.38 -7.13 11.57
N LYS A 150 -17.66 -8.29 10.99
CA LYS A 150 -17.67 -9.58 11.72
C LYS A 150 -16.25 -10.16 11.87
N MET A 151 -15.29 -9.58 11.18
CA MET A 151 -13.90 -10.00 11.26
C MET A 151 -13.33 -9.65 12.65
N LYS A 152 -12.69 -10.62 13.29
CA LYS A 152 -11.95 -10.37 14.52
C LYS A 152 -10.64 -9.65 14.20
N ALA A 153 -10.22 -8.77 15.11
CA ALA A 153 -8.92 -8.14 14.99
C ALA A 153 -7.82 -9.21 14.87
N PRO A 154 -6.92 -9.10 13.90
CA PRO A 154 -5.77 -9.98 13.84
C PRO A 154 -4.97 -9.87 15.13
N ASN A 155 -4.52 -11.00 15.69
CA ASN A 155 -3.68 -10.97 16.88
C ASN A 155 -2.23 -10.71 16.44
N ASP A 156 -1.66 -9.62 16.94
CA ASP A 156 -0.31 -9.16 16.60
C ASP A 156 0.77 -10.18 16.93
N GLU A 157 0.65 -10.87 18.07
CA GLU A 157 1.66 -11.85 18.50
C GLU A 157 1.85 -13.00 17.49
N GLN A 158 0.82 -13.34 16.72
CA GLN A 158 0.89 -14.40 15.71
C GLN A 158 1.20 -13.89 14.30
N VAL A 159 1.04 -12.61 14.05
CA VAL A 159 1.23 -11.99 12.72
C VAL A 159 2.51 -11.14 12.69
N LEU A 160 2.94 -10.62 13.84
CA LEU A 160 4.09 -9.71 13.98
C LEU A 160 5.37 -10.38 14.50
N VAL A 161 5.37 -11.68 14.82
CA VAL A 161 6.64 -12.35 15.11
C VAL A 161 7.55 -12.16 13.91
N SER A 162 8.58 -11.38 14.13
CA SER A 162 9.64 -11.03 13.20
C SER A 162 9.90 -12.13 12.15
N GLY A 163 9.55 -11.88 10.90
CA GLY A 163 9.71 -12.82 9.80
C GLY A 163 8.48 -13.63 9.39
N SER A 164 7.31 -13.50 10.03
CA SER A 164 6.14 -14.35 9.78
C SER A 164 5.10 -13.76 8.80
N HIS A 165 5.52 -12.96 7.84
CA HIS A 165 4.66 -12.48 6.75
C HIS A 165 4.41 -13.57 5.70
N GLY A 166 4.14 -14.80 6.17
CA GLY A 166 3.92 -15.96 5.33
C GLY A 166 2.46 -16.12 4.88
N GLU A 167 2.10 -17.34 4.51
CA GLU A 167 0.77 -17.68 3.99
C GLU A 167 -0.38 -17.15 4.86
N LYS A 168 -0.28 -17.27 6.19
CA LYS A 168 -1.32 -16.81 7.12
C LYS A 168 -1.54 -15.29 7.03
N ALA A 169 -0.47 -14.50 6.97
CA ALA A 169 -0.56 -13.06 6.84
C ALA A 169 -1.17 -12.65 5.51
N ILE A 170 -0.82 -13.33 4.41
CA ILE A 170 -1.40 -13.10 3.08
C ILE A 170 -2.91 -13.36 3.13
N ARG A 171 -3.33 -14.50 3.68
CA ARG A 171 -4.75 -14.85 3.82
C ARG A 171 -5.52 -13.84 4.68
N THR A 172 -4.92 -13.39 5.78
CA THR A 172 -5.51 -12.35 6.63
C THR A 172 -5.65 -11.02 5.87
N MET A 173 -4.64 -10.65 5.09
CA MET A 173 -4.70 -9.43 4.26
C MET A 173 -5.80 -9.53 3.19
N HIS A 174 -5.96 -10.70 2.55
CA HIS A 174 -7.06 -10.95 1.61
C HIS A 174 -8.44 -10.77 2.29
N GLN A 175 -8.61 -11.27 3.52
CA GLN A 175 -9.85 -11.08 4.30
C GLN A 175 -10.09 -9.60 4.62
N LEU A 176 -9.04 -8.84 4.93
CA LEU A 176 -9.14 -7.40 5.16
C LEU A 176 -9.52 -6.62 3.91
N ILE A 177 -8.99 -7.01 2.75
CA ILE A 177 -9.38 -6.44 1.45
C ILE A 177 -10.87 -6.68 1.19
N LEU A 178 -11.34 -7.91 1.38
CA LEU A 178 -12.76 -8.25 1.24
C LEU A 178 -13.62 -7.42 2.19
N ALA A 179 -13.24 -7.34 3.46
CA ALA A 179 -13.97 -6.56 4.46
C ALA A 179 -13.99 -5.06 4.13
N ALA A 180 -12.89 -4.51 3.56
CA ALA A 180 -12.84 -3.13 3.12
C ALA A 180 -13.81 -2.85 1.96
N TRP A 181 -13.95 -3.79 1.01
CA TRP A 181 -14.92 -3.69 -0.08
C TRP A 181 -16.35 -3.89 0.39
N GLN A 182 -16.62 -4.89 1.23
CA GLN A 182 -17.95 -5.14 1.81
C GLN A 182 -18.48 -3.96 2.63
N THR A 183 -17.63 -3.12 3.15
CA THR A 183 -18.00 -1.93 3.94
C THR A 183 -17.90 -0.63 3.16
N ASP A 184 -17.60 -0.70 1.87
CA ASP A 184 -17.32 0.45 0.98
C ASP A 184 -16.31 1.45 1.58
N SER A 185 -15.41 0.94 2.42
CA SER A 185 -14.35 1.76 3.02
C SER A 185 -13.35 2.26 1.99
N THR A 186 -13.11 1.46 0.95
CA THR A 186 -12.38 1.80 -0.26
C THR A 186 -12.84 0.93 -1.42
N ARG A 187 -12.67 1.40 -2.67
CA ARG A 187 -12.97 0.64 -3.89
C ARG A 187 -11.74 0.28 -4.69
N VAL A 188 -10.59 0.82 -4.30
CA VAL A 188 -9.31 0.58 -4.98
C VAL A 188 -8.27 0.11 -3.98
N VAL A 189 -7.76 -1.08 -4.20
CA VAL A 189 -6.71 -1.68 -3.37
C VAL A 189 -5.56 -2.12 -4.26
N THR A 190 -4.35 -1.80 -3.85
CA THR A 190 -3.13 -2.30 -4.46
C THR A 190 -2.38 -3.10 -3.41
N TYR A 191 -2.12 -4.37 -3.69
CA TYR A 191 -1.44 -5.25 -2.74
C TYR A 191 -0.20 -5.89 -3.35
N ARG A 192 0.95 -5.67 -2.72
CA ARG A 192 2.19 -6.38 -2.98
C ARG A 192 2.35 -7.46 -1.93
N MET A 193 2.05 -8.71 -2.32
CA MET A 193 2.17 -9.84 -1.40
C MET A 193 3.64 -10.12 -1.03
N PRO A 194 3.92 -10.51 0.22
CA PRO A 194 5.28 -10.85 0.69
C PRO A 194 5.73 -12.19 0.07
N ASP A 195 6.87 -12.18 -0.60
CA ASP A 195 7.43 -13.36 -1.28
C ASP A 195 8.43 -14.11 -0.40
N ALA A 196 9.34 -13.40 0.29
CA ALA A 196 10.30 -14.03 1.20
C ALA A 196 9.60 -14.65 2.42
N GLY A 197 8.60 -13.97 2.98
CA GLY A 197 7.79 -14.50 4.06
C GLY A 197 7.02 -15.75 3.64
N LEU A 198 6.49 -15.78 2.42
CA LEU A 198 5.84 -16.98 1.87
C LEU A 198 6.82 -18.15 1.77
N LEU A 199 8.03 -17.93 1.21
CA LEU A 199 9.06 -18.96 1.13
C LEU A 199 9.41 -19.53 2.51
N THR A 200 9.58 -18.67 3.50
CA THR A 200 9.84 -19.08 4.89
C THR A 200 8.72 -19.95 5.43
N SER A 201 7.45 -19.59 5.21
CA SER A 201 6.30 -20.39 5.66
C SER A 201 6.17 -21.74 4.94
N MET A 202 6.76 -21.86 3.75
CA MET A 202 6.84 -23.11 2.99
C MET A 202 8.06 -23.98 3.36
N GLY A 203 8.89 -23.54 4.31
CA GLY A 203 10.14 -24.20 4.68
C GLY A 203 11.22 -24.13 3.60
N ILE A 204 11.16 -23.13 2.73
CA ILE A 204 12.13 -22.94 1.63
C ILE A 204 13.18 -21.93 2.08
N SER A 205 14.41 -22.43 2.32
CA SER A 205 15.57 -21.61 2.68
C SER A 205 16.28 -21.05 1.44
N SER A 206 15.59 -20.18 0.71
CA SER A 206 16.15 -19.51 -0.46
C SER A 206 15.52 -18.11 -0.59
N THR A 207 16.18 -17.22 -1.32
CA THR A 207 15.60 -15.89 -1.57
C THR A 207 14.75 -15.89 -2.84
N PRO A 208 13.74 -15.01 -2.95
CA PRO A 208 12.96 -14.84 -4.18
C PRO A 208 13.84 -14.57 -5.40
N HIS A 209 14.91 -13.78 -5.20
CA HIS A 209 15.89 -13.45 -6.24
C HIS A 209 16.63 -14.69 -6.71
N THR A 210 17.18 -15.50 -5.79
CA THR A 210 17.88 -16.74 -6.13
C THR A 210 16.98 -17.70 -6.91
N LEU A 211 15.71 -17.84 -6.49
CA LEU A 211 14.75 -18.69 -7.19
C LEU A 211 14.38 -18.17 -8.57
N SER A 212 14.42 -16.86 -8.80
CA SER A 212 14.17 -16.29 -10.13
C SER A 212 15.30 -16.54 -11.13
N HIS A 213 16.50 -16.83 -10.65
CA HIS A 213 17.70 -17.12 -11.43
C HIS A 213 18.10 -18.60 -11.42
N TYR A 214 17.15 -19.51 -11.46
CA TYR A 214 17.41 -20.95 -11.36
C TYR A 214 18.25 -21.51 -12.53
N GLY A 215 18.26 -20.88 -13.70
CA GLY A 215 19.03 -21.33 -14.87
C GLY A 215 18.80 -22.81 -15.18
N SER A 216 19.88 -23.62 -15.23
CA SER A 216 19.85 -25.08 -15.42
C SER A 216 19.76 -25.87 -14.11
N ASN A 217 19.65 -25.20 -12.95
CA ASN A 217 19.57 -25.89 -11.64
C ASN A 217 18.17 -26.46 -11.41
N ALA A 218 18.02 -27.78 -11.57
CA ALA A 218 16.75 -28.48 -11.44
C ALA A 218 16.13 -28.32 -10.04
N SER A 219 16.93 -28.30 -8.98
CA SER A 219 16.43 -28.13 -7.60
C SER A 219 15.86 -26.75 -7.38
N LEU A 220 16.53 -25.70 -7.84
CA LEU A 220 16.01 -24.32 -7.75
C LEU A 220 14.77 -24.15 -8.61
N HIS A 221 14.72 -24.78 -9.79
CA HIS A 221 13.54 -24.76 -10.66
C HIS A 221 12.34 -25.40 -9.95
N GLU A 222 12.51 -26.57 -9.30
CA GLU A 222 11.41 -27.22 -8.55
C GLU A 222 10.94 -26.34 -7.37
N LEU A 223 11.82 -25.75 -6.61
CA LEU A 223 11.47 -24.83 -5.53
C LEU A 223 10.73 -23.60 -6.06
N ASN A 224 11.14 -23.04 -7.20
CA ASN A 224 10.45 -21.94 -7.84
C ASN A 224 9.05 -22.34 -8.33
N LEU A 225 8.91 -23.55 -8.88
CA LEU A 225 7.61 -24.09 -9.29
C LEU A 225 6.66 -24.27 -8.11
N ARG A 226 7.14 -24.80 -6.98
CA ARG A 226 6.38 -24.93 -5.73
C ARG A 226 5.91 -23.56 -5.22
N ARG A 227 6.80 -22.57 -5.22
CA ARG A 227 6.45 -21.19 -4.88
C ARG A 227 5.35 -20.65 -5.79
N THR A 228 5.51 -20.78 -7.10
CA THR A 228 4.54 -20.25 -8.08
C THR A 228 3.18 -20.91 -7.93
N ARG A 229 3.14 -22.24 -7.71
CA ARG A 229 1.88 -22.96 -7.42
C ARG A 229 1.20 -22.43 -6.17
N LYS A 230 1.95 -22.19 -5.08
CA LYS A 230 1.38 -21.63 -3.84
C LYS A 230 0.84 -20.21 -4.06
N TRP A 231 1.51 -19.39 -4.85
CA TRP A 231 1.01 -18.08 -5.24
C TRP A 231 -0.33 -18.16 -5.98
N MET A 232 -0.41 -19.06 -6.95
CA MET A 232 -1.65 -19.28 -7.73
C MET A 232 -2.78 -19.84 -6.88
N GLU A 233 -2.48 -20.74 -5.93
CA GLU A 233 -3.43 -21.25 -4.94
C GLU A 233 -4.02 -20.10 -4.10
N LEU A 234 -3.17 -19.27 -3.48
CA LEU A 234 -3.60 -18.15 -2.67
C LEU A 234 -4.45 -17.13 -3.46
N TYR A 235 -4.07 -16.90 -4.72
CA TYR A 235 -4.82 -16.02 -5.60
C TYR A 235 -6.17 -16.62 -6.00
N SER A 236 -6.21 -17.91 -6.34
CA SER A 236 -7.44 -18.64 -6.65
C SER A 236 -8.41 -18.63 -5.47
N ASP A 237 -7.92 -18.93 -4.27
CA ASP A 237 -8.72 -18.90 -3.04
C ASP A 237 -9.33 -17.51 -2.79
N PHE A 238 -8.57 -16.46 -3.07
CA PHE A 238 -9.06 -15.08 -2.96
C PHE A 238 -10.15 -14.76 -3.98
N ILE A 239 -9.99 -15.18 -5.24
CA ILE A 239 -11.00 -15.02 -6.28
C ILE A 239 -12.29 -15.79 -5.94
N ASP A 240 -12.17 -16.99 -5.40
CA ASP A 240 -13.35 -17.76 -4.98
C ASP A 240 -14.09 -17.12 -3.80
N GLN A 241 -13.35 -16.50 -2.86
CA GLN A 241 -13.95 -15.70 -1.81
C GLN A 241 -14.67 -14.46 -2.39
N LEU A 242 -14.07 -13.78 -3.36
CA LEU A 242 -14.71 -12.66 -4.05
C LEU A 242 -16.02 -13.08 -4.73
N ARG A 243 -16.01 -14.19 -5.46
CA ARG A 243 -17.20 -14.71 -6.15
C ARG A 243 -18.33 -15.06 -5.20
N SER A 244 -18.00 -15.56 -4.00
CA SER A 244 -18.98 -15.92 -2.97
C SER A 244 -19.47 -14.71 -2.14
N THR A 245 -18.81 -13.57 -2.27
CA THR A 245 -19.12 -12.35 -1.54
C THR A 245 -20.18 -11.55 -2.31
N LYS A 246 -21.27 -11.19 -1.62
CA LYS A 246 -22.27 -10.30 -2.21
C LYS A 246 -21.73 -8.87 -2.27
N ASP A 247 -21.97 -8.20 -3.39
CA ASP A 247 -21.70 -6.78 -3.52
C ASP A 247 -22.65 -6.01 -2.57
N PRO A 248 -22.16 -5.16 -1.66
CA PRO A 248 -23.01 -4.36 -0.79
C PRO A 248 -23.85 -3.34 -1.57
N MET A 249 -23.50 -3.04 -2.82
CA MET A 249 -24.20 -2.12 -3.70
C MET A 249 -25.21 -2.83 -4.62
N ASP A 250 -25.23 -4.17 -4.60
CA ASP A 250 -26.20 -4.98 -5.36
C ASP A 250 -27.40 -5.31 -4.45
N PRO A 251 -28.61 -4.83 -4.77
CA PRO A 251 -29.80 -4.96 -3.93
C PRO A 251 -30.32 -6.40 -3.78
#